data_b0956cad81f793d1b804c7f1d20d0fc6
#
_entry.id   b0956cad81f793d1b804c7f1d20d0fc6
#
_cell.length_a   1.000
_cell.length_b   1.000
_cell.length_c   1.000
_cell.angle_alpha   90.00
_cell.angle_beta   90.00
_cell.angle_gamma   90.00
#
_symmetry.space_group_name_H-M   'P 1'
#
loop_
_entity.id
_entity.type
_entity.pdbx_description
1 polymer ?
#
loop_
_entity_poly.entity_id
_entity_poly.type
_entity_poly.pdbx_seq_one_letter_code
_entity_poly.pdbx_strand_id
1 'polypeptide(L)'
;MLISQRFFLLTIVLFFSLTLWTNSARASINFNAQFKATQACEAFQSIRRETNPGKIRLIPDTIYPVTAKNKEEATHYYLRIDGADPSARWVNSDCGELLGTPIIGEPKTFDYLLAISWQPAFCETHQDKTECQTQTEARFDASNFTLHGLWPQPRNNVYCGVSNEIKRLDDSGKWSDLPPIDLSDSLKSELAIKMPGVASDLHLHEWYKHGTCYQATPEEYYKESLVLLDQVNNSVVRNLFVDNIDKNINNSDIKGKFNEAFSNEAGDRVFVECIRDDEPTNRNMIVELKLNLKGIIESDTLIADLFKNGKIVSQSCPIGQVDRAGFD
;
A
#
# COMPACT_ATOMS: atom_id res chain seq x y z
N MET A 1 62.24 19.12 54.80
CA MET A 1 62.47 18.59 53.47
C MET A 1 61.31 17.64 53.17
N LEU A 2 60.24 18.22 52.56
CA LEU A 2 58.98 17.54 52.32
C LEU A 2 58.86 17.21 50.83
N ILE A 3 58.81 15.93 50.49
CA ILE A 3 58.63 15.40 49.14
C ILE A 3 57.14 15.21 48.91
N SER A 4 56.56 16.05 48.00
CA SER A 4 55.20 15.96 47.54
C SER A 4 55.09 14.88 46.45
N GLN A 5 54.33 13.83 46.70
CA GLN A 5 53.91 12.85 45.67
C GLN A 5 52.63 13.33 45.00
N ARG A 6 52.67 13.61 43.69
CA ARG A 6 51.52 13.86 42.86
C ARG A 6 51.01 12.52 42.32
N PHE A 7 49.81 12.15 42.74
CA PHE A 7 49.04 11.09 42.12
C PHE A 7 48.46 11.52 40.78
N PHE A 8 48.84 10.85 39.68
CA PHE A 8 48.21 10.99 38.38
C PHE A 8 47.04 9.99 38.34
N LEU A 9 45.81 10.47 38.35
CA LEU A 9 44.63 9.64 38.03
C LEU A 9 44.48 9.54 36.51
N LEU A 10 44.71 8.32 35.99
CA LEU A 10 44.39 7.99 34.59
C LEU A 10 42.92 7.62 34.53
N THR A 11 42.09 8.49 34.00
CA THR A 11 40.68 8.18 33.63
C THR A 11 40.67 7.42 32.31
N ILE A 12 40.43 6.12 32.35
CA ILE A 12 40.14 5.31 31.15
C ILE A 12 38.68 5.54 30.77
N VAL A 13 38.47 6.30 29.70
CA VAL A 13 37.14 6.45 29.06
C VAL A 13 36.93 5.24 28.15
N LEU A 14 36.12 4.28 28.60
CA LEU A 14 35.63 3.17 27.77
C LEU A 14 34.59 3.72 26.81
N PHE A 15 34.95 3.88 25.54
CA PHE A 15 34.00 4.08 24.46
C PHE A 15 33.28 2.75 24.20
N PHE A 16 32.06 2.62 24.72
CA PHE A 16 31.13 1.59 24.28
C PHE A 16 30.57 2.03 22.91
N SER A 17 31.15 1.51 21.84
CA SER A 17 30.56 1.61 20.51
C SER A 17 29.29 0.73 20.47
N LEU A 18 28.11 1.32 20.69
CA LEU A 18 26.84 0.70 20.33
C LEU A 18 26.81 0.57 18.81
N THR A 19 27.16 -0.60 18.28
CA THR A 19 26.80 -0.97 16.91
C THR A 19 25.30 -1.19 16.89
N LEU A 20 24.56 -0.17 16.46
CA LEU A 20 23.16 -0.33 16.07
C LEU A 20 23.13 -1.29 14.87
N TRP A 21 22.78 -2.53 15.13
CA TRP A 21 22.40 -3.47 14.09
C TRP A 21 21.07 -2.99 13.54
N THR A 22 21.12 -2.22 12.47
CA THR A 22 19.94 -1.94 11.65
C THR A 22 19.57 -3.25 10.95
N ASN A 23 18.62 -3.98 11.50
CA ASN A 23 17.94 -5.05 10.78
C ASN A 23 17.11 -4.39 9.67
N SER A 24 17.73 -4.16 8.51
CA SER A 24 17.00 -3.86 7.30
C SER A 24 16.13 -5.07 6.99
N ALA A 25 14.81 -4.91 7.06
CA ALA A 25 13.88 -5.84 6.46
C ALA A 25 14.26 -5.93 4.97
N ARG A 26 14.80 -7.06 4.53
CA ARG A 26 15.14 -7.24 3.13
C ARG A 26 13.84 -7.44 2.37
N ALA A 27 13.61 -6.56 1.38
CA ALA A 27 12.52 -6.71 0.43
C ALA A 27 12.61 -8.11 -0.22
N SER A 28 11.47 -8.78 -0.34
CA SER A 28 11.35 -10.05 -1.06
C SER A 28 11.74 -9.85 -2.53
N ILE A 29 12.22 -10.92 -3.15
CA ILE A 29 12.67 -10.94 -4.55
C ILE A 29 11.59 -11.66 -5.36
N ASN A 30 11.07 -11.00 -6.38
CA ASN A 30 10.13 -11.62 -7.32
C ASN A 30 10.71 -12.88 -7.93
N PHE A 31 9.99 -13.98 -7.86
CA PHE A 31 10.46 -15.27 -8.31
C PHE A 31 9.28 -16.17 -8.72
N ASN A 32 9.09 -16.34 -10.02
CA ASN A 32 8.01 -17.19 -10.54
C ASN A 32 8.54 -18.62 -10.79
N ALA A 33 7.93 -19.58 -10.15
CA ALA A 33 8.23 -20.99 -10.26
C ALA A 33 7.03 -21.85 -9.86
N GLN A 34 7.18 -23.16 -9.91
CA GLN A 34 6.30 -24.11 -9.26
C GLN A 34 7.06 -24.81 -8.15
N PHE A 35 6.43 -24.99 -7.01
CA PHE A 35 6.99 -25.65 -5.84
C PHE A 35 6.14 -26.89 -5.52
N LYS A 36 6.77 -28.06 -5.62
CA LYS A 36 6.12 -29.31 -5.20
C LYS A 36 6.45 -29.56 -3.73
N ALA A 37 5.43 -29.55 -2.88
CA ALA A 37 5.63 -29.87 -1.47
C ALA A 37 5.99 -31.36 -1.30
N THR A 38 7.01 -31.64 -0.51
CA THR A 38 7.39 -33.01 -0.11
C THR A 38 7.00 -33.30 1.33
N GLN A 39 6.64 -32.28 2.10
CA GLN A 39 6.27 -32.37 3.51
C GLN A 39 5.11 -31.45 3.84
N ALA A 40 4.35 -31.79 4.90
CA ALA A 40 3.26 -30.97 5.42
C ALA A 40 3.80 -29.87 6.34
N CYS A 41 4.57 -28.92 5.78
CA CYS A 41 5.10 -27.78 6.51
C CYS A 41 4.08 -26.72 6.80
N GLU A 42 4.34 -25.90 7.82
CA GLU A 42 3.55 -24.70 8.12
C GLU A 42 3.80 -23.60 7.09
N ALA A 43 2.76 -22.85 6.81
CA ALA A 43 2.78 -21.76 5.85
C ALA A 43 2.49 -20.43 6.55
N PHE A 44 3.50 -19.56 6.65
CA PHE A 44 3.46 -18.35 7.46
C PHE A 44 3.00 -17.12 6.66
N GLN A 45 2.20 -16.28 7.28
CA GLN A 45 1.90 -14.94 6.78
C GLN A 45 3.12 -14.02 6.90
N SER A 46 3.92 -14.20 7.94
CA SER A 46 5.15 -13.45 8.18
C SER A 46 6.25 -14.37 8.66
N ILE A 47 7.39 -14.41 7.95
CA ILE A 47 8.58 -15.19 8.34
C ILE A 47 9.10 -14.74 9.71
N ARG A 48 9.16 -13.42 9.92
CA ARG A 48 9.75 -12.85 11.14
C ARG A 48 8.93 -13.12 12.40
N ARG A 49 7.59 -13.11 12.26
CA ARG A 49 6.66 -13.29 13.37
C ARG A 49 6.17 -14.71 13.49
N GLU A 50 6.46 -15.56 12.50
CA GLU A 50 5.97 -16.94 12.39
C GLU A 50 4.44 -17.03 12.57
N THR A 51 3.73 -15.99 12.09
CA THR A 51 2.26 -15.95 12.17
C THR A 51 1.66 -16.87 11.13
N ASN A 52 0.76 -17.76 11.55
CA ASN A 52 0.06 -18.70 10.70
C ASN A 52 -1.44 -18.72 11.03
N PRO A 53 -2.21 -17.67 10.65
CA PRO A 53 -3.65 -17.67 10.82
C PRO A 53 -4.27 -18.82 10.00
N GLY A 54 -5.25 -19.48 10.60
CA GLY A 54 -5.87 -20.68 10.00
C GLY A 54 -5.04 -21.95 10.12
N LYS A 55 -3.83 -21.90 10.73
CA LYS A 55 -2.91 -23.07 10.88
C LYS A 55 -2.68 -23.79 9.55
N ILE A 56 -2.45 -23.03 8.50
CA ILE A 56 -2.28 -23.51 7.12
C ILE A 56 -1.00 -24.36 7.04
N ARG A 57 -1.13 -25.51 6.39
CA ARG A 57 -0.02 -26.42 6.12
C ARG A 57 -0.05 -26.88 4.68
N LEU A 58 1.12 -27.11 4.10
CA LEU A 58 1.21 -27.70 2.76
C LEU A 58 0.67 -29.13 2.76
N ILE A 59 0.10 -29.50 1.65
CA ILE A 59 -0.30 -30.87 1.36
C ILE A 59 0.84 -31.53 0.57
N PRO A 60 1.48 -32.60 1.06
CA PRO A 60 2.52 -33.30 0.33
C PRO A 60 2.05 -33.72 -1.08
N ASP A 61 2.98 -33.74 -2.02
CA ASP A 61 2.76 -34.02 -3.44
C ASP A 61 1.89 -33.00 -4.21
N THR A 62 1.47 -31.91 -3.55
CA THR A 62 0.75 -30.80 -4.20
C THR A 62 1.73 -29.79 -4.78
N ILE A 63 1.39 -29.25 -5.94
CA ILE A 63 2.18 -28.21 -6.63
C ILE A 63 1.54 -26.85 -6.34
N TYR A 64 2.34 -25.91 -5.87
CA TYR A 64 1.94 -24.55 -5.53
C TYR A 64 2.66 -23.53 -6.42
N PRO A 65 1.97 -22.50 -6.93
CA PRO A 65 2.62 -21.37 -7.58
C PRO A 65 3.51 -20.62 -6.60
N VAL A 66 4.75 -20.31 -7.03
CA VAL A 66 5.69 -19.43 -6.30
C VAL A 66 5.65 -18.06 -6.94
N THR A 67 5.51 -17.02 -6.16
CA THR A 67 5.48 -15.63 -6.63
C THR A 67 6.70 -14.83 -6.19
N ALA A 68 7.36 -15.26 -5.10
CA ALA A 68 8.57 -14.60 -4.60
C ALA A 68 9.49 -15.52 -3.82
N LYS A 69 10.71 -15.04 -3.56
CA LYS A 69 11.69 -15.61 -2.61
C LYS A 69 12.17 -14.52 -1.66
N ASN A 70 12.54 -14.89 -0.45
CA ASN A 70 12.93 -13.92 0.57
C ASN A 70 14.34 -13.34 0.41
N LYS A 71 15.21 -13.96 -0.38
CA LYS A 71 16.58 -13.54 -0.70
C LYS A 71 17.12 -14.33 -1.88
N GLU A 72 18.29 -13.96 -2.43
CA GLU A 72 18.89 -14.65 -3.61
C GLU A 72 19.07 -16.14 -3.38
N GLU A 73 19.70 -16.54 -2.29
CA GLU A 73 19.75 -17.91 -1.82
C GLU A 73 18.54 -18.14 -0.91
N ALA A 74 17.42 -18.46 -1.51
CA ALA A 74 16.14 -18.55 -0.82
C ALA A 74 16.17 -19.54 0.34
N THR A 75 15.71 -19.08 1.51
CA THR A 75 15.33 -19.97 2.61
C THR A 75 13.83 -20.11 2.72
N HIS A 76 13.08 -19.23 2.07
CA HIS A 76 11.62 -19.28 2.01
C HIS A 76 11.12 -18.84 0.64
N TYR A 77 10.07 -19.51 0.18
CA TYR A 77 9.31 -19.17 -1.00
C TYR A 77 7.93 -18.67 -0.63
N TYR A 78 7.43 -17.68 -1.36
CA TYR A 78 6.08 -17.13 -1.18
C TYR A 78 5.15 -17.85 -2.13
N LEU A 79 4.33 -18.74 -1.56
CA LEU A 79 3.45 -19.64 -2.29
C LEU A 79 2.03 -19.13 -2.24
N ARG A 80 1.27 -19.35 -3.32
CA ARG A 80 -0.18 -19.20 -3.30
C ARG A 80 -0.83 -20.52 -2.90
N ILE A 81 -1.66 -20.50 -1.86
CA ILE A 81 -2.32 -21.67 -1.28
C ILE A 81 -3.83 -21.43 -1.30
N ASP A 82 -4.53 -22.17 -2.16
CA ASP A 82 -5.98 -22.08 -2.25
C ASP A 82 -6.66 -22.43 -0.92
N GLY A 83 -7.64 -21.63 -0.53
CA GLY A 83 -8.37 -21.79 0.73
C GLY A 83 -7.67 -21.26 1.98
N ALA A 84 -6.47 -20.70 1.85
CA ALA A 84 -5.83 -19.93 2.92
C ALA A 84 -6.28 -18.46 2.89
N ASP A 85 -6.40 -17.82 4.05
CA ASP A 85 -6.64 -16.38 4.22
C ASP A 85 -5.57 -15.77 5.16
N PRO A 86 -4.69 -14.88 4.62
CA PRO A 86 -4.44 -14.59 3.21
C PRO A 86 -3.96 -15.82 2.42
N SER A 87 -4.21 -15.86 1.10
CA SER A 87 -3.86 -17.00 0.25
C SER A 87 -2.36 -17.14 0.02
N ALA A 88 -1.61 -16.03 0.09
CA ALA A 88 -0.18 -16.01 -0.10
C ALA A 88 0.56 -16.25 1.22
N ARG A 89 1.49 -17.20 1.23
CA ARG A 89 2.19 -17.67 2.44
C ARG A 89 3.67 -17.93 2.18
N TRP A 90 4.47 -17.63 3.17
CA TRP A 90 5.89 -18.01 3.22
C TRP A 90 6.05 -19.45 3.71
N VAL A 91 6.79 -20.23 2.96
CA VAL A 91 7.12 -21.62 3.28
C VAL A 91 8.62 -21.81 3.19
N ASN A 92 9.19 -22.57 4.14
CA ASN A 92 10.61 -22.91 4.14
C ASN A 92 10.97 -23.69 2.85
N SER A 93 12.11 -23.34 2.22
CA SER A 93 12.61 -24.01 1.02
C SER A 93 12.80 -25.51 1.16
N ASP A 94 13.09 -25.99 2.40
CA ASP A 94 13.31 -27.39 2.67
C ASP A 94 12.01 -28.24 2.68
N CYS A 95 10.85 -27.58 2.57
CA CYS A 95 9.54 -28.23 2.58
C CYS A 95 9.14 -28.86 1.24
N GLY A 96 9.96 -28.71 0.21
CA GLY A 96 9.68 -29.25 -1.12
C GLY A 96 10.81 -28.92 -2.11
N GLU A 97 10.47 -29.07 -3.38
CA GLU A 97 11.39 -28.84 -4.47
C GLU A 97 10.78 -27.93 -5.55
N LEU A 98 11.61 -27.10 -6.17
CA LEU A 98 11.20 -26.32 -7.34
C LEU A 98 11.10 -27.23 -8.55
N LEU A 99 9.98 -27.19 -9.27
CA LEU A 99 9.79 -27.94 -10.50
C LEU A 99 10.25 -27.14 -11.70
N GLY A 100 11.17 -27.72 -12.46
CA GLY A 100 11.73 -27.12 -13.69
C GLY A 100 12.80 -26.06 -13.42
N THR A 101 13.42 -25.58 -14.50
CA THR A 101 14.22 -24.35 -14.43
C THR A 101 13.28 -23.22 -14.02
N PRO A 102 13.69 -22.36 -13.07
CA PRO A 102 12.93 -21.16 -12.78
C PRO A 102 12.58 -20.48 -14.11
N ILE A 103 11.31 -20.23 -14.35
CA ILE A 103 10.93 -19.36 -15.46
C ILE A 103 11.49 -18.00 -15.05
N ILE A 104 12.72 -17.71 -15.51
CA ILE A 104 13.26 -16.36 -15.52
C ILE A 104 12.47 -15.61 -16.58
N GLY A 105 11.17 -15.48 -16.36
CA GLY A 105 10.37 -14.42 -16.95
C GLY A 105 10.89 -13.14 -16.31
N GLU A 106 10.98 -12.06 -17.08
CA GLU A 106 11.16 -10.72 -16.57
C GLU A 106 10.46 -10.64 -15.22
N PRO A 107 11.15 -10.25 -14.13
CA PRO A 107 10.54 -10.24 -12.80
C PRO A 107 9.20 -9.54 -12.96
N LYS A 108 8.09 -10.22 -12.62
CA LYS A 108 6.81 -9.53 -12.50
C LYS A 108 7.07 -8.42 -11.51
N THR A 109 7.34 -7.25 -12.03
CA THR A 109 7.55 -6.07 -11.24
C THR A 109 6.19 -5.82 -10.60
N PHE A 110 6.09 -6.07 -9.30
CA PHE A 110 4.92 -5.65 -8.53
C PHE A 110 5.03 -4.14 -8.37
N ASP A 111 4.77 -3.45 -9.48
CA ASP A 111 4.64 -2.01 -9.48
C ASP A 111 3.17 -1.67 -9.22
N TYR A 112 2.93 -0.76 -8.30
CA TYR A 112 1.60 -0.31 -7.95
C TYR A 112 1.52 1.21 -7.98
N LEU A 113 0.32 1.70 -8.24
CA LEU A 113 -0.05 3.07 -7.99
C LEU A 113 -1.11 3.07 -6.89
N LEU A 114 -0.76 3.49 -5.68
CA LEU A 114 -1.73 3.73 -4.62
C LEU A 114 -2.30 5.13 -4.81
N ALA A 115 -3.60 5.22 -5.10
CA ALA A 115 -4.35 6.45 -5.22
C ALA A 115 -5.10 6.73 -3.92
N ILE A 116 -4.81 7.90 -3.32
CA ILE A 116 -5.45 8.35 -2.08
C ILE A 116 -6.01 9.75 -2.28
N SER A 117 -7.28 9.93 -1.98
CA SER A 117 -8.01 11.18 -2.22
C SER A 117 -8.03 12.08 -0.99
N TRP A 118 -7.98 13.39 -1.23
CA TRP A 118 -8.46 14.38 -0.28
C TRP A 118 -9.93 14.61 -0.56
N GLN A 119 -10.78 13.89 0.17
CA GLN A 119 -12.21 13.78 -0.12
C GLN A 119 -12.94 15.13 -0.18
N PRO A 120 -12.62 16.14 0.66
CA PRO A 120 -13.26 17.45 0.54
C PRO A 120 -13.17 18.04 -0.88
N ALA A 121 -11.98 18.10 -1.46
CA ALA A 121 -11.76 18.62 -2.81
C ALA A 121 -12.48 17.82 -3.92
N PHE A 122 -12.61 16.48 -3.74
CA PHE A 122 -13.42 15.66 -4.64
C PHE A 122 -14.89 16.06 -4.56
N CYS A 123 -15.40 16.27 -3.35
CA CYS A 123 -16.81 16.55 -3.11
C CYS A 123 -17.24 17.91 -3.65
N GLU A 124 -16.36 18.93 -3.70
CA GLU A 124 -16.67 20.22 -4.32
C GLU A 124 -17.14 20.09 -5.78
N THR A 125 -16.55 19.16 -6.53
CA THR A 125 -16.87 18.95 -7.95
C THR A 125 -17.82 17.78 -8.19
N HIS A 126 -18.22 17.04 -7.14
CA HIS A 126 -19.06 15.84 -7.23
C HIS A 126 -20.15 15.84 -6.16
N GLN A 127 -20.86 16.98 -6.03
CA GLN A 127 -21.86 17.22 -4.97
C GLN A 127 -23.07 16.28 -5.05
N ASP A 128 -23.32 15.65 -6.20
CA ASP A 128 -24.38 14.66 -6.41
C ASP A 128 -24.07 13.28 -5.80
N LYS A 129 -22.83 13.01 -5.43
CA LYS A 129 -22.44 11.73 -4.84
C LYS A 129 -22.95 11.58 -3.41
N THR A 130 -23.42 10.37 -3.07
CA THR A 130 -23.96 10.06 -1.74
C THR A 130 -22.97 10.35 -0.61
N GLU A 131 -21.73 9.97 -0.79
CA GLU A 131 -20.64 10.22 0.17
C GLU A 131 -20.37 11.72 0.37
N CYS A 132 -20.58 12.54 -0.65
CA CYS A 132 -20.38 13.98 -0.59
C CYS A 132 -21.56 14.69 0.09
N GLN A 133 -22.80 14.30 -0.22
CA GLN A 133 -24.01 14.85 0.41
C GLN A 133 -24.07 14.61 1.92
N THR A 134 -23.38 13.58 2.39
CA THR A 134 -23.33 13.20 3.80
C THR A 134 -22.03 13.58 4.52
N GLN A 135 -21.11 14.27 3.82
CA GLN A 135 -19.86 14.71 4.41
C GLN A 135 -20.07 15.75 5.51
N THR A 136 -19.34 15.61 6.61
CA THR A 136 -19.34 16.55 7.73
C THR A 136 -17.92 16.71 8.27
N GLU A 137 -17.64 17.80 8.97
CA GLU A 137 -16.35 18.04 9.61
C GLU A 137 -15.93 16.96 10.62
N ALA A 138 -16.90 16.22 11.18
CA ALA A 138 -16.66 15.16 12.16
C ALA A 138 -16.32 13.80 11.53
N ARG A 139 -16.50 13.65 10.21
CA ARG A 139 -16.18 12.39 9.52
C ARG A 139 -14.68 12.19 9.36
N PHE A 140 -14.29 10.94 9.22
CA PHE A 140 -12.89 10.54 9.00
C PHE A 140 -12.28 11.27 7.80
N ASP A 141 -12.99 11.34 6.70
CA ASP A 141 -12.57 11.91 5.42
C ASP A 141 -12.49 13.45 5.41
N ALA A 142 -12.93 14.13 6.46
CA ALA A 142 -12.77 15.57 6.62
C ALA A 142 -11.32 15.99 6.93
N SER A 143 -10.52 15.08 7.47
CA SER A 143 -9.17 15.36 7.93
C SER A 143 -8.17 14.22 7.73
N ASN A 144 -8.51 13.23 6.92
CA ASN A 144 -7.65 12.12 6.56
C ASN A 144 -7.75 11.85 5.05
N PHE A 145 -6.67 11.31 4.47
CA PHE A 145 -6.76 10.75 3.13
C PHE A 145 -7.66 9.54 3.13
N THR A 146 -8.36 9.33 2.02
CA THR A 146 -9.25 8.20 1.79
C THR A 146 -8.71 7.32 0.67
N LEU A 147 -9.03 6.05 0.69
CA LEU A 147 -8.64 5.13 -0.36
C LEU A 147 -9.46 5.43 -1.62
N HIS A 148 -8.78 5.67 -2.75
CA HIS A 148 -9.39 5.54 -4.05
C HIS A 148 -9.17 4.11 -4.54
N GLY A 149 -7.92 3.67 -4.67
CA GLY A 149 -7.59 2.30 -5.04
C GLY A 149 -6.10 2.00 -5.05
N LEU A 150 -5.78 0.73 -5.20
CA LEU A 150 -4.42 0.23 -5.39
C LEU A 150 -4.32 -0.43 -6.78
N TRP A 151 -3.63 0.20 -7.72
CA TRP A 151 -3.65 -0.19 -9.12
C TRP A 151 -2.35 -0.91 -9.53
N PRO A 152 -2.41 -2.24 -9.75
CA PRO A 152 -1.28 -2.97 -10.32
C PRO A 152 -0.88 -2.41 -11.68
N GLN A 153 0.39 -2.15 -11.86
CA GLN A 153 0.94 -1.55 -13.08
C GLN A 153 1.40 -2.63 -14.08
N PRO A 154 1.52 -2.32 -15.40
CA PRO A 154 1.32 -1.01 -16.03
C PRO A 154 -0.16 -0.60 -16.16
N ARG A 155 -0.43 0.66 -16.49
CA ARG A 155 -1.78 1.27 -16.54
C ARG A 155 -2.83 0.45 -17.33
N ASN A 156 -2.42 -0.33 -18.32
CA ASN A 156 -3.30 -1.20 -19.11
C ASN A 156 -3.49 -2.60 -18.52
N ASN A 157 -2.89 -2.88 -17.35
CA ASN A 157 -3.09 -4.11 -16.60
C ASN A 157 -4.40 -4.00 -15.80
N VAL A 158 -5.53 -4.23 -16.47
CA VAL A 158 -6.87 -4.06 -15.93
C VAL A 158 -7.78 -5.22 -16.35
N TYR A 159 -8.80 -5.50 -15.56
CA TYR A 159 -9.83 -6.51 -15.82
C TYR A 159 -9.28 -7.95 -16.03
N CYS A 160 -8.33 -8.36 -15.22
CA CYS A 160 -7.69 -9.68 -15.33
C CYS A 160 -8.69 -10.80 -15.02
N GLY A 161 -8.97 -11.64 -16.03
CA GLY A 161 -9.94 -12.74 -15.89
C GLY A 161 -11.41 -12.31 -15.82
N VAL A 162 -11.71 -11.03 -16.00
CA VAL A 162 -13.07 -10.47 -15.93
C VAL A 162 -13.82 -10.68 -17.25
N SER A 163 -15.09 -11.09 -17.18
CA SER A 163 -15.93 -11.27 -18.37
C SER A 163 -16.22 -9.94 -19.09
N ASN A 164 -16.47 -10.01 -20.39
CA ASN A 164 -16.84 -8.83 -21.18
C ASN A 164 -18.16 -8.19 -20.71
N GLU A 165 -19.03 -8.91 -20.05
CA GLU A 165 -20.29 -8.40 -19.51
C GLU A 165 -20.01 -7.50 -18.30
N ILE A 166 -19.25 -7.98 -17.32
CA ILE A 166 -18.85 -7.22 -16.14
C ILE A 166 -18.06 -5.97 -16.57
N LYS A 167 -17.10 -6.13 -17.50
CA LYS A 167 -16.34 -5.00 -18.01
C LYS A 167 -17.25 -3.93 -18.63
N ARG A 168 -18.28 -4.29 -19.39
CA ARG A 168 -19.23 -3.30 -19.96
C ARG A 168 -20.08 -2.61 -18.91
N LEU A 169 -20.49 -3.32 -17.86
CA LEU A 169 -21.21 -2.72 -16.73
C LEU A 169 -20.32 -1.68 -16.05
N ASP A 170 -19.09 -2.04 -15.76
CA ASP A 170 -18.12 -1.16 -15.12
C ASP A 170 -17.78 0.08 -15.97
N ASP A 171 -17.42 -0.13 -17.23
CA ASP A 171 -17.10 0.95 -18.17
C ASP A 171 -18.30 1.91 -18.41
N SER A 172 -19.54 1.45 -18.19
CA SER A 172 -20.75 2.27 -18.30
C SER A 172 -21.12 3.03 -17.02
N GLY A 173 -20.34 2.88 -15.94
CA GLY A 173 -20.60 3.48 -14.64
C GLY A 173 -21.75 2.84 -13.86
N LYS A 174 -22.24 1.67 -14.28
CA LYS A 174 -23.31 0.93 -13.60
C LYS A 174 -22.73 0.03 -12.49
N TRP A 175 -22.04 0.64 -11.56
CA TRP A 175 -21.32 -0.10 -10.52
C TRP A 175 -22.24 -0.85 -9.57
N SER A 176 -23.44 -0.34 -9.31
CA SER A 176 -24.46 -1.03 -8.52
C SER A 176 -24.97 -2.36 -9.14
N ASP A 177 -24.76 -2.55 -10.44
CA ASP A 177 -25.14 -3.76 -11.15
C ASP A 177 -24.00 -4.81 -11.18
N LEU A 178 -22.81 -4.43 -10.70
CA LEU A 178 -21.69 -5.35 -10.59
C LEU A 178 -21.96 -6.43 -9.52
N PRO A 179 -21.51 -7.66 -9.73
CA PRO A 179 -21.67 -8.71 -8.71
C PRO A 179 -21.01 -8.30 -7.37
N PRO A 180 -21.62 -8.66 -6.24
CA PRO A 180 -21.03 -8.40 -4.93
C PRO A 180 -19.72 -9.17 -4.78
N ILE A 181 -18.79 -8.60 -3.99
CA ILE A 181 -17.52 -9.23 -3.62
C ILE A 181 -17.58 -9.73 -2.18
N ASP A 182 -16.87 -10.80 -1.90
CA ASP A 182 -16.83 -11.38 -0.57
C ASP A 182 -15.80 -10.68 0.31
N LEU A 183 -16.31 -9.96 1.33
CA LEU A 183 -15.54 -9.25 2.33
C LEU A 183 -16.11 -9.57 3.70
N SER A 184 -15.26 -9.67 4.71
CA SER A 184 -15.69 -9.78 6.11
C SER A 184 -16.46 -8.53 6.56
N ASP A 185 -17.37 -8.68 7.52
CA ASP A 185 -18.16 -7.54 8.02
C ASP A 185 -17.27 -6.48 8.69
N SER A 186 -16.14 -6.88 9.27
CA SER A 186 -15.15 -5.95 9.82
C SER A 186 -14.51 -5.11 8.73
N LEU A 187 -14.10 -5.72 7.62
CA LEU A 187 -13.49 -5.00 6.50
C LEU A 187 -14.51 -4.11 5.76
N LYS A 188 -15.74 -4.57 5.58
CA LYS A 188 -16.83 -3.73 5.04
C LYS A 188 -17.02 -2.46 5.86
N SER A 189 -17.05 -2.60 7.20
CA SER A 189 -17.20 -1.47 8.10
C SER A 189 -16.02 -0.50 8.04
N GLU A 190 -14.80 -1.03 7.93
CA GLU A 190 -13.59 -0.22 7.82
C GLU A 190 -13.52 0.50 6.47
N LEU A 191 -13.84 -0.17 5.37
CA LEU A 191 -13.91 0.42 4.03
C LEU A 191 -14.95 1.54 3.96
N ALA A 192 -16.13 1.36 4.55
CA ALA A 192 -17.16 2.41 4.58
C ALA A 192 -16.67 3.72 5.23
N ILE A 193 -15.67 3.65 6.12
CA ILE A 193 -15.05 4.81 6.76
C ILE A 193 -13.90 5.37 5.91
N LYS A 194 -12.99 4.49 5.45
CA LYS A 194 -11.72 4.88 4.83
C LYS A 194 -11.79 5.01 3.31
N MET A 195 -12.88 4.57 2.70
CA MET A 195 -13.18 4.65 1.27
C MET A 195 -14.63 5.11 1.09
N PRO A 196 -14.94 6.41 1.31
CA PRO A 196 -16.32 6.92 1.28
C PRO A 196 -17.09 6.59 0.01
N GLY A 197 -16.40 6.48 -1.13
CA GLY A 197 -16.97 6.05 -2.41
C GLY A 197 -17.61 4.65 -2.40
N VAL A 198 -17.46 3.85 -1.32
CA VAL A 198 -18.26 2.63 -1.11
C VAL A 198 -19.76 2.93 -1.17
N ALA A 199 -20.17 4.12 -0.73
CA ALA A 199 -21.57 4.57 -0.81
C ALA A 199 -22.09 4.72 -2.26
N SER A 200 -21.17 4.81 -3.23
CA SER A 200 -21.44 4.87 -4.68
C SER A 200 -20.85 3.66 -5.42
N ASP A 201 -20.63 2.54 -4.72
CA ASP A 201 -20.12 1.28 -5.25
C ASP A 201 -18.70 1.33 -5.86
N LEU A 202 -17.91 2.36 -5.52
CA LEU A 202 -16.52 2.50 -5.98
C LEU A 202 -15.67 1.25 -5.69
N HIS A 203 -15.90 0.57 -4.56
CA HIS A 203 -15.18 -0.65 -4.20
C HIS A 203 -15.42 -1.81 -5.18
N LEU A 204 -16.59 -1.87 -5.83
CA LEU A 204 -16.84 -2.88 -6.87
C LEU A 204 -16.06 -2.54 -8.14
N HIS A 205 -16.07 -1.25 -8.56
CA HIS A 205 -15.26 -0.77 -9.68
C HIS A 205 -13.78 -1.07 -9.47
N GLU A 206 -13.22 -0.65 -8.35
CA GLU A 206 -11.81 -0.83 -8.05
C GLU A 206 -11.39 -2.31 -8.01
N TRP A 207 -12.24 -3.17 -7.47
CA TRP A 207 -11.98 -4.60 -7.50
C TRP A 207 -11.99 -5.16 -8.92
N TYR A 208 -13.07 -4.97 -9.67
CA TYR A 208 -13.19 -5.59 -10.99
C TYR A 208 -12.18 -5.07 -11.98
N LYS A 209 -11.87 -3.78 -11.94
CA LYS A 209 -10.93 -3.17 -12.86
C LYS A 209 -9.47 -3.41 -12.49
N HIS A 210 -9.13 -3.28 -11.23
CA HIS A 210 -7.75 -3.28 -10.75
C HIS A 210 -7.45 -4.46 -9.81
N GLY A 211 -8.29 -4.73 -8.83
CA GLY A 211 -8.08 -5.76 -7.83
C GLY A 211 -7.96 -7.16 -8.42
N THR A 212 -8.71 -7.47 -9.48
CA THR A 212 -8.58 -8.75 -10.21
C THR A 212 -7.19 -8.98 -10.79
N CYS A 213 -6.40 -7.94 -11.02
CA CYS A 213 -5.02 -8.02 -11.48
C CYS A 213 -4.00 -8.08 -10.34
N TYR A 214 -4.43 -7.90 -9.11
CA TYR A 214 -3.57 -7.92 -7.91
C TYR A 214 -3.13 -9.33 -7.52
N GLN A 215 -3.81 -10.36 -8.03
CA GLN A 215 -3.54 -11.77 -7.77
C GLN A 215 -3.76 -12.17 -6.29
N ALA A 216 -4.75 -11.59 -5.64
CA ALA A 216 -5.19 -11.92 -4.30
C ALA A 216 -6.74 -12.01 -4.24
N THR A 217 -7.28 -12.33 -3.07
CA THR A 217 -8.72 -12.22 -2.83
C THR A 217 -9.15 -10.77 -2.66
N PRO A 218 -10.45 -10.41 -2.83
CA PRO A 218 -10.94 -9.08 -2.53
C PRO A 218 -10.59 -8.64 -1.09
N GLU A 219 -10.70 -9.56 -0.15
CA GLU A 219 -10.39 -9.36 1.27
C GLU A 219 -8.92 -8.93 1.47
N GLU A 220 -7.97 -9.63 0.83
CA GLU A 220 -6.54 -9.29 0.90
C GLU A 220 -6.24 -7.97 0.21
N TYR A 221 -6.76 -7.77 -1.00
CA TYR A 221 -6.56 -6.54 -1.77
C TYR A 221 -6.92 -5.30 -0.95
N TYR A 222 -8.09 -5.30 -0.32
CA TYR A 222 -8.51 -4.15 0.48
C TYR A 222 -7.77 -4.03 1.81
N LYS A 223 -7.50 -5.13 2.51
CA LYS A 223 -6.69 -5.09 3.75
C LYS A 223 -5.31 -4.49 3.50
N GLU A 224 -4.64 -4.93 2.45
CA GLU A 224 -3.30 -4.45 2.09
C GLU A 224 -3.32 -2.99 1.63
N SER A 225 -4.34 -2.60 0.86
CA SER A 225 -4.54 -1.19 0.49
C SER A 225 -4.72 -0.29 1.71
N LEU A 226 -5.51 -0.71 2.70
CA LEU A 226 -5.74 0.04 3.93
C LEU A 226 -4.51 0.10 4.83
N VAL A 227 -3.69 -0.95 4.89
CA VAL A 227 -2.40 -0.92 5.61
C VAL A 227 -1.49 0.18 5.08
N LEU A 228 -1.45 0.38 3.77
CA LEU A 228 -0.65 1.44 3.17
C LEU A 228 -1.26 2.83 3.41
N LEU A 229 -2.58 2.97 3.26
CA LEU A 229 -3.30 4.21 3.55
C LEU A 229 -3.08 4.66 4.99
N ASP A 230 -3.19 3.75 5.94
CA ASP A 230 -3.02 4.04 7.37
C ASP A 230 -1.63 4.56 7.68
N GLN A 231 -0.59 4.06 7.03
CA GLN A 231 0.76 4.58 7.24
C GLN A 231 0.90 6.03 6.76
N VAL A 232 0.23 6.42 5.67
CA VAL A 232 0.21 7.82 5.23
C VAL A 232 -0.58 8.69 6.21
N ASN A 233 -1.76 8.25 6.64
CA ASN A 233 -2.59 8.98 7.59
C ASN A 233 -1.95 9.11 8.99
N ASN A 234 -1.09 8.18 9.37
CA ASN A 234 -0.35 8.24 10.64
C ASN A 234 1.01 8.98 10.52
N SER A 235 1.23 9.73 9.44
CA SER A 235 2.49 10.42 9.16
C SER A 235 2.36 11.95 9.20
N VAL A 236 3.49 12.62 9.13
CA VAL A 236 3.57 14.09 8.99
C VAL A 236 2.98 14.61 7.67
N VAL A 237 2.77 13.74 6.68
CA VAL A 237 2.11 14.11 5.41
C VAL A 237 0.66 14.52 5.69
N ARG A 238 -0.09 13.70 6.41
CA ARG A 238 -1.48 14.02 6.80
C ARG A 238 -1.52 15.30 7.64
N ASN A 239 -0.60 15.49 8.56
CA ASN A 239 -0.55 16.69 9.41
C ASN A 239 -0.34 17.95 8.56
N LEU A 240 0.51 17.91 7.52
CA LEU A 240 0.66 19.04 6.59
C LEU A 240 -0.67 19.48 5.99
N PHE A 241 -1.52 18.52 5.58
CA PHE A 241 -2.84 18.84 5.00
C PHE A 241 -3.76 19.45 6.06
N VAL A 242 -3.88 18.82 7.22
CA VAL A 242 -4.76 19.31 8.30
C VAL A 242 -4.40 20.72 8.78
N ASP A 243 -3.12 21.01 8.94
CA ASP A 243 -2.61 22.31 9.39
C ASP A 243 -2.79 23.42 8.33
N ASN A 244 -3.11 23.02 7.09
CA ASN A 244 -3.24 23.95 5.96
C ASN A 244 -4.62 23.85 5.27
N ILE A 245 -5.66 23.37 5.94
CA ILE A 245 -7.04 23.46 5.45
C ILE A 245 -7.36 24.92 5.10
N ASP A 246 -8.01 25.17 3.98
CA ASP A 246 -8.30 26.47 3.35
C ASP A 246 -7.07 27.26 2.85
N LYS A 247 -5.89 26.64 2.82
CA LYS A 247 -4.66 27.30 2.34
C LYS A 247 -4.05 26.55 1.17
N ASN A 248 -3.30 27.29 0.37
CA ASN A 248 -2.47 26.68 -0.67
C ASN A 248 -1.20 26.08 -0.08
N ILE A 249 -0.85 24.89 -0.53
CA ILE A 249 0.44 24.24 -0.26
C ILE A 249 1.16 23.93 -1.58
N ASN A 250 2.47 23.94 -1.55
CA ASN A 250 3.28 23.65 -2.72
C ASN A 250 3.55 22.13 -2.83
N ASN A 251 3.70 21.65 -4.05
CA ASN A 251 4.15 20.30 -4.32
C ASN A 251 5.49 19.96 -3.62
N SER A 252 6.42 20.93 -3.57
CA SER A 252 7.69 20.75 -2.85
C SER A 252 7.52 20.46 -1.37
N ASP A 253 6.53 21.08 -0.71
CA ASP A 253 6.25 20.87 0.70
C ASP A 253 5.67 19.47 0.95
N ILE A 254 4.75 19.04 0.08
CA ILE A 254 4.19 17.68 0.10
C ILE A 254 5.31 16.65 -0.06
N LYS A 255 6.14 16.78 -1.10
CA LYS A 255 7.28 15.89 -1.36
C LYS A 255 8.27 15.87 -0.19
N GLY A 256 8.55 17.03 0.39
CA GLY A 256 9.39 17.15 1.58
C GLY A 256 8.85 16.36 2.76
N LYS A 257 7.52 16.37 2.98
CA LYS A 257 6.88 15.60 4.05
C LYS A 257 6.89 14.09 3.79
N PHE A 258 6.76 13.66 2.55
CA PHE A 258 6.96 12.24 2.19
C PHE A 258 8.41 11.80 2.45
N ASN A 259 9.39 12.65 2.14
CA ASN A 259 10.79 12.36 2.43
C ASN A 259 11.06 12.26 3.94
N GLU A 260 10.46 13.15 4.73
CA GLU A 260 10.55 13.14 6.19
C GLU A 260 9.92 11.89 6.80
N ALA A 261 8.76 11.47 6.27
CA ALA A 261 7.99 10.36 6.82
C ALA A 261 8.56 8.98 6.47
N PHE A 262 9.07 8.79 5.26
CA PHE A 262 9.29 7.44 4.73
C PHE A 262 10.72 7.20 4.25
N SER A 263 11.28 8.04 3.38
CA SER A 263 12.66 7.93 2.91
C SER A 263 13.05 9.19 2.13
N ASN A 264 14.34 9.48 2.04
CA ASN A 264 14.88 10.68 1.37
C ASN A 264 14.45 10.90 -0.08
N GLU A 265 13.86 9.89 -0.71
CA GLU A 265 13.43 9.95 -2.11
C GLU A 265 11.94 9.62 -2.30
N ALA A 266 11.19 9.40 -1.21
CA ALA A 266 9.78 9.01 -1.31
C ALA A 266 8.95 10.06 -2.05
N GLY A 267 9.21 11.34 -1.79
CA GLY A 267 8.52 12.45 -2.44
C GLY A 267 8.66 12.47 -3.97
N ASP A 268 9.76 11.94 -4.52
CA ASP A 268 9.95 11.85 -5.97
C ASP A 268 9.05 10.80 -6.65
N ARG A 269 8.42 9.94 -5.86
CA ARG A 269 7.48 8.91 -6.32
C ARG A 269 6.01 9.33 -6.15
N VAL A 270 5.76 10.55 -5.69
CA VAL A 270 4.42 11.08 -5.44
C VAL A 270 4.00 12.03 -6.55
N PHE A 271 2.87 11.70 -7.20
CA PHE A 271 2.18 12.58 -8.12
C PHE A 271 1.05 13.29 -7.37
N VAL A 272 1.06 14.62 -7.38
CA VAL A 272 -0.02 15.44 -6.82
C VAL A 272 -0.97 15.82 -7.94
N GLU A 273 -2.23 15.48 -7.81
CA GLU A 273 -3.30 15.82 -8.73
C GLU A 273 -4.14 16.95 -8.17
N CYS A 274 -4.40 17.94 -9.00
CA CYS A 274 -5.31 19.02 -8.68
C CYS A 274 -6.54 18.97 -9.58
N ILE A 275 -7.65 19.44 -9.02
CA ILE A 275 -8.90 19.70 -9.73
C ILE A 275 -9.27 21.16 -9.55
N ARG A 276 -9.94 21.72 -10.54
CA ARG A 276 -10.47 23.07 -10.45
C ARG A 276 -11.96 23.01 -10.18
N ASP A 277 -12.41 23.77 -9.19
CA ASP A 277 -13.85 23.93 -8.98
C ASP A 277 -14.46 24.91 -10.01
N ASP A 278 -15.79 24.97 -10.03
CA ASP A 278 -16.53 25.82 -10.93
C ASP A 278 -16.53 27.31 -10.49
N GLU A 279 -16.92 28.21 -11.40
CA GLU A 279 -17.16 29.61 -11.07
C GLU A 279 -18.25 29.73 -9.95
N PRO A 280 -18.16 30.68 -9.02
CA PRO A 280 -17.24 31.85 -9.07
C PRO A 280 -15.87 31.64 -8.40
N THR A 281 -15.68 30.59 -7.64
CA THR A 281 -14.48 30.38 -6.83
C THR A 281 -13.26 30.00 -7.65
N ASN A 282 -13.41 29.12 -8.66
CA ASN A 282 -12.38 28.71 -9.62
C ASN A 282 -11.04 28.36 -8.94
N ARG A 283 -11.11 27.72 -7.75
CA ARG A 283 -9.94 27.30 -6.96
C ARG A 283 -9.23 26.11 -7.61
N ASN A 284 -7.93 26.06 -7.48
CA ASN A 284 -7.15 24.87 -7.84
C ASN A 284 -6.90 24.05 -6.58
N MET A 285 -7.65 22.97 -6.39
CA MET A 285 -7.63 22.17 -5.17
C MET A 285 -6.86 20.88 -5.37
N ILE A 286 -6.12 20.43 -4.34
CA ILE A 286 -5.45 19.14 -4.34
C ILE A 286 -6.50 18.06 -4.08
N VAL A 287 -6.77 17.23 -5.08
CA VAL A 287 -7.81 16.19 -4.99
C VAL A 287 -7.25 14.81 -4.68
N GLU A 288 -6.03 14.50 -5.15
CA GLU A 288 -5.50 13.15 -5.06
C GLU A 288 -3.97 13.14 -5.01
N LEU A 289 -3.43 12.19 -4.25
CA LEU A 289 -2.03 11.82 -4.29
C LEU A 289 -1.91 10.40 -4.87
N LYS A 290 -1.06 10.24 -5.87
CA LYS A 290 -0.76 8.93 -6.49
C LYS A 290 0.67 8.52 -6.15
N LEU A 291 0.80 7.44 -5.38
CA LEU A 291 2.07 6.97 -4.86
C LEU A 291 2.56 5.80 -5.71
N ASN A 292 3.70 5.96 -6.37
CA ASN A 292 4.33 4.89 -7.13
C ASN A 292 5.13 4.00 -6.19
N LEU A 293 4.68 2.78 -6.03
CA LEU A 293 5.20 1.78 -5.11
C LEU A 293 5.70 0.56 -5.87
N LYS A 294 6.72 -0.12 -5.34
CA LYS A 294 7.25 -1.34 -5.95
C LYS A 294 7.71 -2.33 -4.88
N GLY A 295 7.17 -3.53 -4.93
CA GLY A 295 7.51 -4.61 -4.01
C GLY A 295 6.35 -5.58 -3.79
N ILE A 296 6.47 -6.40 -2.76
CA ILE A 296 5.39 -7.27 -2.27
C ILE A 296 4.75 -6.56 -1.08
N ILE A 297 3.42 -6.54 -1.06
CA ILE A 297 2.64 -5.97 0.03
C ILE A 297 2.14 -7.11 0.91
N GLU A 298 2.35 -6.99 2.20
CA GLU A 298 1.90 -7.88 3.26
C GLU A 298 1.34 -7.06 4.42
N SER A 299 0.68 -7.69 5.36
CA SER A 299 0.07 -7.01 6.51
C SER A 299 1.04 -6.22 7.40
N ASP A 300 2.34 -6.47 7.31
CA ASP A 300 3.40 -5.75 8.05
C ASP A 300 4.40 -5.01 7.14
N THR A 301 4.05 -4.84 5.86
CA THR A 301 4.87 -4.10 4.90
C THR A 301 4.97 -2.64 5.28
N LEU A 302 6.20 -2.13 5.33
CA LEU A 302 6.43 -0.70 5.47
C LEU A 302 6.36 -0.05 4.09
N ILE A 303 5.49 0.95 3.93
CA ILE A 303 5.36 1.70 2.68
C ILE A 303 6.69 2.36 2.28
N ALA A 304 7.55 2.70 3.26
CA ALA A 304 8.89 3.21 3.05
C ALA A 304 9.76 2.26 2.19
N ASP A 305 9.60 0.95 2.34
CA ASP A 305 10.36 -0.02 1.56
C ASP A 305 9.84 -0.10 0.10
N LEU A 306 8.55 0.10 -0.10
CA LEU A 306 7.92 0.12 -1.42
C LEU A 306 8.29 1.37 -2.23
N PHE A 307 8.54 2.50 -1.58
CA PHE A 307 8.99 3.72 -2.26
C PHE A 307 10.38 3.59 -2.87
N LYS A 308 11.29 2.81 -2.28
CA LYS A 308 12.71 2.72 -2.70
C LYS A 308 12.91 2.45 -4.19
N ASN A 309 12.04 1.62 -4.76
CA ASN A 309 12.13 1.20 -6.16
C ASN A 309 10.95 1.69 -7.01
N GLY A 310 10.08 2.52 -6.46
CA GLY A 310 8.93 3.10 -7.16
C GLY A 310 9.36 4.03 -8.30
N LYS A 311 8.51 4.20 -9.29
CA LYS A 311 8.76 5.06 -10.46
C LYS A 311 8.81 6.53 -10.05
N ILE A 312 9.83 7.24 -10.52
CA ILE A 312 9.95 8.69 -10.32
C ILE A 312 8.92 9.45 -11.17
N VAL A 313 8.33 10.48 -10.56
CA VAL A 313 7.34 11.37 -11.19
C VAL A 313 8.02 12.64 -11.67
N SER A 314 7.88 12.96 -12.96
CA SER A 314 8.50 14.14 -13.58
C SER A 314 7.64 15.40 -13.55
N GLN A 315 6.31 15.24 -13.51
CA GLN A 315 5.35 16.35 -13.53
C GLN A 315 4.23 16.09 -12.51
N SER A 316 3.72 17.16 -11.91
CA SER A 316 2.72 17.13 -10.85
C SER A 316 2.10 18.52 -10.72
N CYS A 317 0.93 18.65 -10.10
CA CYS A 317 0.35 19.93 -9.76
C CYS A 317 1.33 20.75 -8.89
N PRO A 318 1.72 21.96 -9.28
CA PRO A 318 2.77 22.70 -8.57
C PRO A 318 2.33 23.30 -7.23
N ILE A 319 1.04 23.70 -7.15
CA ILE A 319 0.40 24.33 -5.99
C ILE A 319 -1.09 24.11 -6.04
N GLY A 320 -1.71 23.80 -4.91
CA GLY A 320 -3.16 23.68 -4.78
C GLY A 320 -3.63 23.96 -3.37
N GLN A 321 -4.90 24.27 -3.24
CA GLN A 321 -5.58 24.47 -1.96
C GLN A 321 -5.91 23.11 -1.35
N VAL A 322 -5.73 23.02 -0.04
CA VAL A 322 -6.27 21.93 0.78
C VAL A 322 -7.69 22.33 1.16
N ASP A 323 -8.65 21.68 0.56
CA ASP A 323 -10.05 22.02 0.76
C ASP A 323 -10.59 21.49 2.10
N ARG A 324 -11.61 22.17 2.64
CA ARG A 324 -12.32 21.76 3.86
C ARG A 324 -13.53 20.89 3.53
N ALA A 325 -14.04 20.14 4.51
CA ALA A 325 -15.29 19.41 4.37
C ALA A 325 -16.51 20.36 4.30
N GLY A 326 -17.45 20.00 3.46
CA GLY A 326 -18.62 20.82 3.14
C GLY A 326 -18.54 21.44 1.74
N PHE A 327 -19.57 22.19 1.34
CA PHE A 327 -19.60 22.88 0.05
C PHE A 327 -19.45 24.38 0.27
N ASP A 328 -18.68 25.04 -0.58
CA ASP A 328 -18.51 26.50 -0.60
C ASP A 328 -19.48 27.19 -1.55
#